data_0b584e2ce76d3eb7386ca68948369276
#
_entry.id   0b584e2ce76d3eb7386ca68948369276
#
_cell.length_a   1.000
_cell.length_b   1.000
_cell.length_c   1.000
_cell.angle_alpha   90.00
_cell.angle_beta   90.00
_cell.angle_gamma   90.00
#
_symmetry.space_group_name_H-M   'P 1'
#
loop_
_entity.id
_entity.type
_entity.pdbx_description
1 polymer ?
#
loop_
_entity_poly.entity_id
_entity_poly.type
_entity_poly.pdbx_seq_one_letter_code
_entity_poly.pdbx_strand_id
1 'polypeptide(L)'
;MIIFNLNGQQWVDDSCNKKASKIVNHGISHLANLEYAMAYAMANAALLIDDDCQCAKLIKAGATSAAADWGSRKEKLDAVNLDKLNSVEKVWYTMLKATLTADSETYQKTLSDGLIANPESALLNWLSRDAFKYEDNKEFADMFPQLASGSYNMMAYQISRGGNGVEPDLDKAYEMIDKSAELHDGPNIFDTKAEIAAENGDYETALSSQLRAHDYSSFGSQYWQNAVMYWHKLNKERVADNLKKAQVNMQNAILEKNEEEFKKYVSDDESLVVGDSNLGEFYNYTLENLNQEALIDWDSFDIRDIDVYFSSDMTMAYLTFYADGAYTFKESGESVDYNTRASAVWIRTANGWKSIHANWAPTADGTGIPQQ
;
A
#
# COMPACT_ATOMS: atom_id res chain seq x y z
N MET A 1 -29.11 35.25 1.33
CA MET A 1 -28.27 34.73 0.24
C MET A 1 -26.88 35.32 0.45
N ILE A 2 -25.99 34.57 1.14
CA ILE A 2 -24.62 35.03 1.39
C ILE A 2 -23.86 34.74 0.09
N ILE A 3 -23.45 35.79 -0.59
CA ILE A 3 -22.60 35.68 -1.78
C ILE A 3 -21.19 35.43 -1.25
N PHE A 4 -20.76 34.14 -1.21
CA PHE A 4 -19.36 33.80 -0.94
C PHE A 4 -18.52 34.38 -2.09
N ASN A 5 -17.55 35.19 -1.74
CA ASN A 5 -16.59 35.74 -2.68
C ASN A 5 -15.60 34.61 -3.03
N LEU A 6 -15.84 33.89 -4.14
CA LEU A 6 -15.07 32.73 -4.55
C LEU A 6 -13.60 33.03 -4.93
N ASN A 7 -13.28 34.32 -5.11
CA ASN A 7 -11.92 34.75 -5.42
C ASN A 7 -11.15 35.03 -4.13
N GLY A 8 -10.38 34.02 -3.65
CA GLY A 8 -9.42 34.22 -2.59
C GLY A 8 -9.71 33.48 -1.27
N GLN A 9 -10.45 32.37 -1.29
CA GLN A 9 -10.54 31.52 -0.11
C GLN A 9 -9.15 31.08 0.31
N GLN A 10 -8.86 31.17 1.61
CA GLN A 10 -7.62 30.70 2.22
C GLN A 10 -7.96 29.97 3.53
N TRP A 11 -7.05 29.08 3.96
CA TRP A 11 -7.24 28.31 5.18
C TRP A 11 -7.26 29.16 6.42
N VAL A 12 -6.34 30.11 6.47
CA VAL A 12 -6.15 31.00 7.61
C VAL A 12 -5.63 32.34 7.13
N ASP A 13 -6.12 33.41 7.74
CA ASP A 13 -5.50 34.74 7.67
C ASP A 13 -4.44 34.77 8.77
N ASP A 14 -3.21 34.41 8.42
CA ASP A 14 -2.11 34.22 9.37
C ASP A 14 -1.32 35.50 9.59
N SER A 15 -0.52 35.52 10.69
CA SER A 15 0.33 36.61 11.09
C SER A 15 1.69 36.65 10.36
N CYS A 16 1.92 35.78 9.41
CA CYS A 16 3.19 35.67 8.68
C CYS A 16 3.30 36.75 7.59
N ASN A 17 4.51 37.00 7.10
CA ASN A 17 4.65 37.88 5.94
C ASN A 17 3.99 37.26 4.69
N LYS A 18 3.61 38.09 3.73
CA LYS A 18 2.80 37.74 2.54
C LYS A 18 3.38 36.53 1.74
N LYS A 19 4.72 36.37 1.71
CA LYS A 19 5.34 35.24 0.98
C LYS A 19 5.26 33.95 1.77
N ALA A 20 5.53 34.01 3.08
CA ALA A 20 5.41 32.89 3.98
C ALA A 20 3.96 32.43 4.12
N SER A 21 2.98 33.37 4.20
CA SER A 21 1.54 33.09 4.28
C SER A 21 1.04 32.21 3.12
N LYS A 22 1.51 32.45 1.88
CA LYS A 22 1.16 31.56 0.76
C LYS A 22 1.63 30.13 0.97
N ILE A 23 2.86 29.95 1.47
CA ILE A 23 3.44 28.63 1.72
C ILE A 23 2.73 27.95 2.90
N VAL A 24 2.37 28.71 3.93
CA VAL A 24 1.57 28.24 5.06
C VAL A 24 0.22 27.68 4.60
N ASN A 25 -0.52 28.43 3.79
CA ASN A 25 -1.80 27.99 3.26
C ASN A 25 -1.66 26.70 2.39
N HIS A 26 -0.59 26.56 1.60
CA HIS A 26 -0.26 25.30 0.93
C HIS A 26 0.06 24.18 1.92
N GLY A 27 0.79 24.48 3.00
CA GLY A 27 1.07 23.52 4.06
C GLY A 27 -0.18 22.97 4.74
N ILE A 28 -1.19 23.83 4.96
CA ILE A 28 -2.49 23.40 5.50
C ILE A 28 -3.24 22.55 4.46
N SER A 29 -3.17 22.88 3.16
CA SER A 29 -3.74 22.02 2.11
C SER A 29 -3.16 20.60 2.16
N HIS A 30 -1.86 20.45 2.35
CA HIS A 30 -1.23 19.13 2.55
C HIS A 30 -1.71 18.44 3.84
N LEU A 31 -1.87 19.17 4.96
CA LEU A 31 -2.48 18.59 6.18
C LEU A 31 -3.89 18.09 5.92
N ALA A 32 -4.70 18.88 5.19
CA ALA A 32 -6.07 18.53 4.86
C ALA A 32 -6.17 17.27 3.95
N ASN A 33 -5.12 16.98 3.21
CA ASN A 33 -4.97 15.77 2.39
C ASN A 33 -4.15 14.68 3.07
N LEU A 34 -3.92 14.72 4.39
CA LEU A 34 -3.17 13.73 5.18
C LEU A 34 -1.70 13.57 4.77
N GLU A 35 -1.12 14.55 4.10
CA GLU A 35 0.23 14.55 3.56
C GLU A 35 1.22 15.22 4.54
N TYR A 36 1.36 14.65 5.72
CA TYR A 36 2.06 15.26 6.86
C TYR A 36 3.52 15.63 6.59
N ALA A 37 4.25 14.80 5.84
CA ALA A 37 5.64 15.07 5.49
C ALA A 37 5.78 16.31 4.60
N MET A 38 4.88 16.48 3.64
CA MET A 38 4.85 17.64 2.75
C MET A 38 4.42 18.89 3.50
N ALA A 39 3.39 18.81 4.36
CA ALA A 39 2.98 19.89 5.23
C ALA A 39 4.15 20.38 6.12
N TYR A 40 4.90 19.46 6.68
CA TYR A 40 6.09 19.78 7.48
C TYR A 40 7.19 20.47 6.66
N ALA A 41 7.44 19.99 5.44
CA ALA A 41 8.40 20.61 4.52
C ALA A 41 7.99 22.04 4.14
N MET A 42 6.69 22.25 3.84
CA MET A 42 6.14 23.60 3.56
C MET A 42 6.30 24.54 4.76
N ALA A 43 6.04 24.06 5.98
CA ALA A 43 6.25 24.87 7.18
C ALA A 43 7.72 25.25 7.37
N ASN A 44 8.67 24.34 7.11
CA ASN A 44 10.09 24.67 7.12
C ASN A 44 10.44 25.72 6.05
N ALA A 45 9.91 25.60 4.85
CA ALA A 45 10.13 26.57 3.78
C ALA A 45 9.56 27.97 4.15
N ALA A 46 8.41 28.02 4.80
CA ALA A 46 7.82 29.28 5.30
C ALA A 46 8.75 29.93 6.37
N LEU A 47 9.27 29.14 7.29
CA LEU A 47 10.21 29.61 8.34
C LEU A 47 11.56 30.09 7.81
N LEU A 48 12.01 29.60 6.64
CA LEU A 48 13.20 30.16 5.96
C LEU A 48 12.97 31.58 5.41
N ILE A 49 11.71 31.92 5.13
CA ILE A 49 11.33 33.26 4.61
C ILE A 49 10.93 34.21 5.75
N ASP A 50 10.32 33.66 6.78
CA ASP A 50 9.82 34.39 7.95
C ASP A 50 9.99 33.49 9.19
N ASP A 51 11.10 33.64 9.90
CA ASP A 51 11.46 32.83 11.06
C ASP A 51 10.51 33.04 12.26
N ASP A 52 9.73 34.11 12.21
CA ASP A 52 8.73 34.45 13.20
C ASP A 52 7.29 34.03 12.81
N CYS A 53 7.11 33.36 11.68
CA CYS A 53 5.80 32.86 11.24
C CYS A 53 5.25 31.80 12.21
N GLN A 54 4.33 32.21 13.08
CA GLN A 54 3.77 31.33 14.13
C GLN A 54 2.90 30.24 13.56
N CYS A 55 2.13 30.51 12.51
CA CYS A 55 1.30 29.52 11.84
C CYS A 55 2.13 28.36 11.26
N ALA A 56 3.32 28.64 10.71
CA ALA A 56 4.24 27.59 10.25
C ALA A 56 4.70 26.69 11.40
N LYS A 57 4.93 27.25 12.60
CA LYS A 57 5.25 26.45 13.80
C LYS A 57 4.08 25.56 14.21
N LEU A 58 2.83 26.05 14.10
CA LEU A 58 1.62 25.26 14.35
C LEU A 58 1.47 24.11 13.34
N ILE A 59 1.72 24.37 12.04
CA ILE A 59 1.74 23.30 11.02
C ILE A 59 2.75 22.21 11.39
N LYS A 60 3.96 22.58 11.79
CA LYS A 60 4.98 21.58 12.22
C LYS A 60 4.49 20.73 13.39
N ALA A 61 3.82 21.33 14.36
CA ALA A 61 3.23 20.61 15.48
C ALA A 61 2.07 19.71 15.03
N GLY A 62 1.18 20.20 14.17
CA GLY A 62 0.05 19.47 13.61
C GLY A 62 0.48 18.31 12.69
N ALA A 63 1.53 18.51 11.90
CA ALA A 63 2.08 17.48 11.00
C ALA A 63 2.84 16.35 11.74
N THR A 64 3.09 16.49 13.04
CA THR A 64 3.69 15.45 13.87
C THR A 64 2.59 14.47 14.30
N SER A 65 2.40 13.41 13.53
CA SER A 65 1.24 12.51 13.65
C SER A 65 1.49 11.25 14.47
N ALA A 66 2.74 10.78 14.58
CA ALA A 66 3.04 9.54 15.28
C ALA A 66 3.01 9.73 16.81
N ALA A 67 2.37 8.82 17.54
CA ALA A 67 2.32 8.82 19.00
C ALA A 67 3.73 8.80 19.63
N ALA A 68 4.70 8.14 18.99
CA ALA A 68 6.09 8.14 19.40
C ALA A 68 6.75 9.53 19.35
N ASP A 69 6.16 10.48 18.62
CA ASP A 69 6.69 11.82 18.38
C ASP A 69 6.03 12.91 19.24
N TRP A 70 5.25 12.54 20.24
CA TRP A 70 4.54 13.53 21.08
C TRP A 70 5.48 14.46 21.84
N GLY A 71 6.66 13.97 22.24
CA GLY A 71 7.71 14.83 22.80
C GLY A 71 8.15 15.91 21.81
N SER A 72 8.36 15.56 20.55
CA SER A 72 8.68 16.47 19.47
C SER A 72 7.54 17.45 19.17
N ARG A 73 6.27 17.03 19.27
CA ARG A 73 5.10 17.94 19.16
C ARG A 73 5.09 18.96 20.27
N LYS A 74 5.39 18.54 21.51
CA LYS A 74 5.47 19.45 22.66
C LYS A 74 6.53 20.51 22.45
N GLU A 75 7.74 20.16 22.02
CA GLU A 75 8.83 21.10 21.75
C GLU A 75 8.43 22.12 20.66
N LYS A 76 7.75 21.68 19.61
CA LYS A 76 7.25 22.56 18.53
C LYS A 76 6.19 23.54 19.03
N LEU A 77 5.31 23.10 19.92
CA LEU A 77 4.31 23.98 20.55
C LEU A 77 4.96 24.96 21.56
N ASP A 78 5.94 24.52 22.33
CA ASP A 78 6.70 25.37 23.26
C ASP A 78 7.47 26.51 22.53
N ALA A 79 7.79 26.33 21.24
CA ALA A 79 8.44 27.33 20.40
C ALA A 79 7.49 28.37 19.80
N VAL A 80 6.16 28.24 20.03
CA VAL A 80 5.14 29.17 19.52
C VAL A 80 5.00 30.37 20.46
N ASN A 81 5.07 31.57 19.92
CA ASN A 81 4.79 32.80 20.68
C ASN A 81 3.29 33.10 20.66
N LEU A 82 2.62 32.86 21.78
CA LEU A 82 1.17 33.02 21.94
C LEU A 82 0.67 34.46 21.74
N ASP A 83 1.49 35.46 22.05
CA ASP A 83 1.11 36.87 21.91
C ASP A 83 0.99 37.30 20.45
N LYS A 84 1.61 36.57 19.53
CA LYS A 84 1.58 36.81 18.10
C LYS A 84 0.51 36.06 17.35
N LEU A 85 -0.16 35.09 17.99
CA LEU A 85 -1.24 34.32 17.38
C LEU A 85 -2.53 35.17 17.26
N ASN A 86 -3.21 35.06 16.11
CA ASN A 86 -4.58 35.55 15.96
C ASN A 86 -5.61 34.64 16.66
N SER A 87 -6.89 34.96 16.57
CA SER A 87 -7.95 34.19 17.27
C SER A 87 -8.03 32.73 16.81
N VAL A 88 -7.95 32.47 15.49
CA VAL A 88 -8.03 31.14 14.90
C VAL A 88 -6.79 30.30 15.26
N GLU A 89 -5.60 30.90 15.15
CA GLU A 89 -4.34 30.24 15.52
C GLU A 89 -4.28 29.87 17.01
N LYS A 90 -4.84 30.72 17.90
CA LYS A 90 -4.96 30.42 19.34
C LYS A 90 -5.86 29.22 19.60
N VAL A 91 -6.98 29.12 18.91
CA VAL A 91 -7.86 27.94 18.97
C VAL A 91 -7.08 26.70 18.55
N TRP A 92 -6.44 26.74 17.37
CA TRP A 92 -5.66 25.59 16.86
C TRP A 92 -4.53 25.18 17.82
N TYR A 93 -3.75 26.14 18.33
CA TYR A 93 -2.72 25.88 19.34
C TYR A 93 -3.28 25.15 20.57
N THR A 94 -4.40 25.62 21.11
CA THR A 94 -5.03 25.04 22.31
C THR A 94 -5.53 23.62 22.04
N MET A 95 -6.10 23.39 20.86
CA MET A 95 -6.51 22.05 20.42
C MET A 95 -5.30 21.09 20.29
N LEU A 96 -4.22 21.52 19.65
CA LEU A 96 -2.99 20.72 19.54
C LEU A 96 -2.38 20.42 20.92
N LYS A 97 -2.44 21.38 21.85
CA LYS A 97 -1.98 21.20 23.21
C LYS A 97 -2.83 20.18 23.99
N ALA A 98 -4.15 20.21 23.84
CA ALA A 98 -5.07 19.25 24.44
C ALA A 98 -4.80 17.82 23.96
N THR A 99 -4.34 17.62 22.71
CA THR A 99 -3.97 16.29 22.21
C THR A 99 -2.78 15.68 22.93
N LEU A 100 -1.87 16.47 23.51
CA LEU A 100 -0.70 15.97 24.24
C LEU A 100 -1.08 15.24 25.54
N THR A 101 -2.23 15.60 26.12
CA THR A 101 -2.74 15.04 27.38
C THR A 101 -3.99 14.20 27.19
N ALA A 102 -4.36 13.92 25.92
CA ALA A 102 -5.61 13.26 25.57
C ALA A 102 -6.86 13.91 26.18
N ASP A 103 -6.83 15.24 26.38
CA ASP A 103 -7.93 16.03 26.94
C ASP A 103 -8.97 16.35 25.86
N SER A 104 -9.86 15.37 25.62
CA SER A 104 -10.92 15.49 24.63
C SER A 104 -11.96 16.56 24.98
N GLU A 105 -12.22 16.81 26.26
CA GLU A 105 -13.18 17.83 26.70
C GLU A 105 -12.67 19.22 26.35
N THR A 106 -11.43 19.56 26.71
CA THR A 106 -10.79 20.82 26.33
C THR A 106 -10.72 20.97 24.82
N TYR A 107 -10.38 19.90 24.08
CA TYR A 107 -10.33 19.92 22.63
C TYR A 107 -11.69 20.32 22.03
N GLN A 108 -12.75 19.61 22.38
CA GLN A 108 -14.10 19.83 21.83
C GLN A 108 -14.67 21.19 22.23
N LYS A 109 -14.50 21.57 23.48
CA LYS A 109 -14.95 22.90 23.96
C LYS A 109 -14.22 24.03 23.23
N THR A 110 -12.89 23.95 23.09
CA THR A 110 -12.08 24.96 22.39
C THR A 110 -12.51 25.11 20.91
N LEU A 111 -12.76 23.99 20.25
CA LEU A 111 -13.21 24.00 18.86
C LEU A 111 -14.60 24.62 18.72
N SER A 112 -15.57 24.24 19.58
CA SER A 112 -16.93 24.76 19.57
C SER A 112 -16.95 26.28 19.83
N ASP A 113 -16.26 26.74 20.88
CA ASP A 113 -16.17 28.17 21.20
C ASP A 113 -15.46 28.94 20.08
N GLY A 114 -14.41 28.32 19.48
CA GLY A 114 -13.68 28.89 18.36
C GLY A 114 -14.53 29.08 17.12
N LEU A 115 -15.40 28.11 16.78
CA LEU A 115 -16.34 28.20 15.65
C LEU A 115 -17.42 29.25 15.88
N ILE A 116 -17.94 29.38 17.11
CA ILE A 116 -18.89 30.45 17.45
C ILE A 116 -18.26 31.81 17.22
N ALA A 117 -16.99 31.98 17.58
CA ALA A 117 -16.28 33.24 17.44
C ALA A 117 -15.78 33.52 16.01
N ASN A 118 -15.53 32.48 15.21
CA ASN A 118 -14.97 32.55 13.86
C ASN A 118 -15.71 31.59 12.90
N PRO A 119 -17.00 31.77 12.63
CA PRO A 119 -17.82 30.82 11.87
C PRO A 119 -17.39 30.69 10.39
N GLU A 120 -16.70 31.66 9.84
CA GLU A 120 -16.21 31.66 8.46
C GLU A 120 -14.77 31.09 8.32
N SER A 121 -14.16 30.60 9.42
CA SER A 121 -12.81 30.03 9.37
C SER A 121 -12.79 28.68 8.68
N ALA A 122 -12.17 28.61 7.50
CA ALA A 122 -12.02 27.35 6.79
C ALA A 122 -11.26 26.29 7.62
N LEU A 123 -10.19 26.70 8.31
CA LEU A 123 -9.41 25.81 9.18
C LEU A 123 -10.24 25.20 10.30
N LEU A 124 -11.04 26.01 11.03
CA LEU A 124 -11.84 25.49 12.13
C LEU A 124 -13.00 24.63 11.65
N ASN A 125 -13.65 24.98 10.55
CA ASN A 125 -14.68 24.15 9.92
C ASN A 125 -14.09 22.81 9.43
N TRP A 126 -12.89 22.82 8.85
CA TRP A 126 -12.19 21.58 8.49
C TRP A 126 -11.86 20.71 9.71
N LEU A 127 -11.40 21.30 10.81
CA LEU A 127 -11.06 20.59 12.07
C LEU A 127 -12.30 20.05 12.79
N SER A 128 -13.49 20.61 12.57
CA SER A 128 -14.74 20.19 13.21
C SER A 128 -15.41 18.99 12.53
N ARG A 129 -15.11 18.75 11.25
CA ARG A 129 -15.76 17.69 10.49
C ARG A 129 -15.27 16.30 10.93
N ASP A 130 -16.13 15.32 10.87
CA ASP A 130 -15.74 13.93 10.86
C ASP A 130 -15.31 13.54 9.43
N ALA A 131 -14.00 13.36 9.23
CA ALA A 131 -13.46 13.02 7.92
C ALA A 131 -14.05 11.73 7.32
N PHE A 132 -14.61 10.85 8.15
CA PHE A 132 -15.23 9.59 7.72
C PHE A 132 -16.75 9.68 7.52
N LYS A 133 -17.34 10.87 7.62
CA LYS A 133 -18.73 11.10 7.28
C LYS A 133 -18.87 11.85 5.97
N TYR A 134 -19.64 11.27 5.06
CA TYR A 134 -19.89 11.87 3.74
C TYR A 134 -20.51 13.26 3.84
N GLU A 135 -21.54 13.44 4.68
CA GLU A 135 -22.25 14.71 4.81
C GLU A 135 -21.37 15.82 5.37
N ASP A 136 -20.49 15.53 6.33
CA ASP A 136 -19.56 16.51 6.88
C ASP A 136 -18.54 16.98 5.82
N ASN A 137 -18.06 16.05 4.99
CA ASN A 137 -17.16 16.38 3.86
C ASN A 137 -17.88 17.20 2.80
N LYS A 138 -19.14 16.84 2.50
CA LYS A 138 -19.98 17.57 1.54
C LYS A 138 -20.29 18.97 2.03
N GLU A 139 -20.68 19.16 3.29
CA GLU A 139 -20.95 20.47 3.88
C GLU A 139 -19.71 21.36 3.80
N PHE A 140 -18.54 20.84 4.15
CA PHE A 140 -17.28 21.58 4.01
C PHE A 140 -17.00 21.97 2.56
N ALA A 141 -17.21 21.06 1.61
CA ALA A 141 -16.98 21.33 0.19
C ALA A 141 -17.97 22.37 -0.37
N ASP A 142 -19.20 22.39 0.11
CA ASP A 142 -20.20 23.39 -0.27
C ASP A 142 -19.85 24.78 0.27
N MET A 143 -19.27 24.87 1.49
CA MET A 143 -18.84 26.12 2.11
C MET A 143 -17.52 26.66 1.57
N PHE A 144 -16.55 25.75 1.32
CA PHE A 144 -15.16 26.09 0.95
C PHE A 144 -14.69 25.35 -0.30
N PRO A 145 -15.38 25.52 -1.46
CA PRO A 145 -15.12 24.70 -2.64
C PRO A 145 -13.67 24.76 -3.18
N GLN A 146 -12.97 25.89 -2.96
CA GLN A 146 -11.56 26.03 -3.39
C GLN A 146 -10.54 25.36 -2.45
N LEU A 147 -10.96 24.94 -1.27
CA LEU A 147 -10.12 24.32 -0.25
C LEU A 147 -10.50 22.84 0.00
N ALA A 148 -11.51 22.34 -0.71
CA ALA A 148 -12.18 21.08 -0.40
C ALA A 148 -11.52 19.85 -1.02
N SER A 149 -10.28 19.94 -1.50
CA SER A 149 -9.58 18.78 -2.10
C SER A 149 -9.65 17.54 -1.21
N GLY A 150 -9.21 17.64 0.05
CA GLY A 150 -9.26 16.53 1.01
C GLY A 150 -10.68 15.99 1.25
N SER A 151 -11.70 16.86 1.23
CA SER A 151 -13.09 16.43 1.36
C SER A 151 -13.59 15.69 0.12
N TYR A 152 -13.25 16.15 -1.08
CA TYR A 152 -13.56 15.42 -2.32
C TYR A 152 -12.86 14.07 -2.37
N ASN A 153 -11.59 14.00 -1.94
CA ASN A 153 -10.85 12.75 -1.82
C ASN A 153 -11.55 11.74 -0.88
N MET A 154 -11.96 12.20 0.32
CA MET A 154 -12.69 11.35 1.27
C MET A 154 -14.07 10.93 0.75
N MET A 155 -14.80 11.82 0.09
CA MET A 155 -16.07 11.48 -0.56
C MET A 155 -15.89 10.44 -1.66
N ALA A 156 -14.86 10.57 -2.51
CA ALA A 156 -14.54 9.60 -3.55
C ALA A 156 -14.30 8.21 -2.96
N TYR A 157 -13.47 8.15 -1.91
CA TYR A 157 -13.17 6.92 -1.20
C TYR A 157 -14.42 6.25 -0.58
N GLN A 158 -15.32 7.05 -0.01
CA GLN A 158 -16.57 6.55 0.58
C GLN A 158 -17.57 6.07 -0.47
N ILE A 159 -17.71 6.81 -1.57
CA ILE A 159 -18.62 6.46 -2.66
C ILE A 159 -18.15 5.19 -3.38
N SER A 160 -16.84 5.00 -3.59
CA SER A 160 -16.35 3.80 -4.27
C SER A 160 -16.67 2.52 -3.52
N ARG A 161 -16.64 2.55 -2.20
CA ARG A 161 -16.83 1.37 -1.33
C ARG A 161 -18.23 1.20 -0.81
N GLY A 162 -18.99 2.28 -0.74
CA GLY A 162 -20.29 2.29 -0.07
C GLY A 162 -20.19 2.19 1.45
N GLY A 163 -21.33 2.11 2.12
CA GLY A 163 -21.43 2.01 3.58
C GLY A 163 -21.82 3.34 4.23
N ASN A 164 -22.22 3.28 5.51
CA ASN A 164 -22.67 4.45 6.28
C ASN A 164 -23.78 5.27 5.60
N GLY A 165 -24.66 4.60 4.85
CA GLY A 165 -25.76 5.26 4.12
C GLY A 165 -25.37 5.82 2.75
N VAL A 166 -24.16 5.56 2.28
CA VAL A 166 -23.69 5.92 0.93
C VAL A 166 -23.75 4.69 0.04
N GLU A 167 -24.45 4.78 -1.08
CA GLU A 167 -24.49 3.72 -2.08
C GLU A 167 -23.23 3.78 -2.95
N PRO A 168 -22.63 2.63 -3.32
CA PRO A 168 -21.47 2.60 -4.22
C PRO A 168 -21.82 3.16 -5.60
N ASP A 169 -20.97 4.06 -6.09
CA ASP A 169 -21.09 4.69 -7.41
C ASP A 169 -19.71 5.06 -7.93
N LEU A 170 -19.15 4.24 -8.81
CA LEU A 170 -17.80 4.41 -9.34
C LEU A 170 -17.66 5.65 -10.21
N ASP A 171 -18.66 5.98 -11.04
CA ASP A 171 -18.59 7.15 -11.90
C ASP A 171 -18.53 8.43 -11.06
N LYS A 172 -19.35 8.49 -10.02
CA LYS A 172 -19.34 9.59 -9.07
C LYS A 172 -18.05 9.63 -8.23
N ALA A 173 -17.49 8.49 -7.87
CA ALA A 173 -16.21 8.42 -7.19
C ALA A 173 -15.09 9.01 -8.04
N TYR A 174 -15.05 8.68 -9.35
CA TYR A 174 -14.10 9.30 -10.28
C TYR A 174 -14.33 10.80 -10.44
N GLU A 175 -15.59 11.27 -10.54
CA GLU A 175 -15.89 12.71 -10.56
C GLU A 175 -15.33 13.43 -9.32
N MET A 176 -15.50 12.84 -8.14
CA MET A 176 -15.01 13.44 -6.89
C MET A 176 -13.48 13.44 -6.80
N ILE A 177 -12.82 12.34 -7.17
CA ILE A 177 -11.35 12.29 -7.11
C ILE A 177 -10.70 13.21 -8.14
N ASP A 178 -11.29 13.39 -9.30
CA ASP A 178 -10.83 14.33 -10.31
C ASP A 178 -10.98 15.79 -9.85
N LYS A 179 -12.10 16.14 -9.21
CA LYS A 179 -12.25 17.44 -8.54
C LYS A 179 -11.21 17.67 -7.44
N SER A 180 -10.89 16.63 -6.68
CA SER A 180 -9.83 16.69 -5.68
C SER A 180 -8.48 17.02 -6.33
N ALA A 181 -8.14 16.33 -7.44
CA ALA A 181 -6.89 16.51 -8.17
C ALA A 181 -6.78 17.87 -8.88
N GLU A 182 -7.89 18.49 -9.28
CA GLU A 182 -7.92 19.86 -9.83
C GLU A 182 -7.55 20.92 -8.79
N LEU A 183 -7.86 20.67 -7.53
CA LEU A 183 -7.65 21.61 -6.43
C LEU A 183 -6.31 21.43 -5.72
N HIS A 184 -5.75 20.23 -5.76
CA HIS A 184 -4.52 19.89 -5.05
C HIS A 184 -3.74 18.80 -5.78
N ASP A 185 -2.45 19.01 -5.92
CA ASP A 185 -1.54 18.08 -6.57
C ASP A 185 -0.66 17.41 -5.50
N GLY A 186 -1.05 16.21 -5.05
CA GLY A 186 -0.37 15.54 -3.96
C GLY A 186 -0.57 14.02 -3.94
N PRO A 187 0.30 13.29 -3.21
CA PRO A 187 0.37 11.83 -3.28
C PRO A 187 -0.90 11.11 -2.84
N ASN A 188 -1.60 11.61 -1.82
CA ASN A 188 -2.77 10.93 -1.27
C ASN A 188 -3.94 10.86 -2.25
N ILE A 189 -4.07 11.86 -3.12
CA ILE A 189 -5.12 11.87 -4.16
C ILE A 189 -4.87 10.78 -5.19
N PHE A 190 -3.62 10.65 -5.63
CA PHE A 190 -3.25 9.63 -6.62
C PHE A 190 -3.26 8.23 -6.04
N ASP A 191 -2.96 8.06 -4.75
CA ASP A 191 -3.13 6.80 -4.03
C ASP A 191 -4.61 6.39 -3.99
N THR A 192 -5.51 7.27 -3.61
CA THR A 192 -6.97 7.02 -3.63
C THR A 192 -7.48 6.73 -5.05
N LYS A 193 -7.01 7.47 -6.06
CA LYS A 193 -7.38 7.22 -7.46
C LYS A 193 -6.92 5.83 -7.92
N ALA A 194 -5.72 5.41 -7.50
CA ALA A 194 -5.21 4.09 -7.80
C ALA A 194 -6.05 2.99 -7.13
N GLU A 195 -6.47 3.18 -5.87
CA GLU A 195 -7.33 2.22 -5.18
C GLU A 195 -8.70 2.08 -5.84
N ILE A 196 -9.35 3.20 -6.19
CA ILE A 196 -10.65 3.20 -6.90
C ILE A 196 -10.52 2.46 -8.24
N ALA A 197 -9.47 2.74 -9.03
CA ALA A 197 -9.21 2.06 -10.29
C ALA A 197 -8.99 0.56 -10.11
N ALA A 198 -8.23 0.16 -9.08
CA ALA A 198 -7.96 -1.24 -8.79
C ALA A 198 -9.21 -2.00 -8.34
N GLU A 199 -10.10 -1.39 -7.57
CA GLU A 199 -11.39 -1.97 -7.17
C GLU A 199 -12.30 -2.22 -8.39
N ASN A 200 -12.19 -1.38 -9.42
CA ASN A 200 -12.88 -1.55 -10.70
C ASN A 200 -12.15 -2.50 -11.67
N GLY A 201 -11.00 -3.05 -11.30
CA GLY A 201 -10.19 -3.93 -12.16
C GLY A 201 -9.37 -3.19 -13.24
N ASP A 202 -9.38 -1.86 -13.26
CA ASP A 202 -8.55 -1.04 -14.14
C ASP A 202 -7.13 -0.89 -13.56
N TYR A 203 -6.35 -1.95 -13.71
CA TYR A 203 -4.99 -2.00 -13.17
C TYR A 203 -4.00 -1.11 -13.93
N GLU A 204 -4.31 -0.66 -15.14
CA GLU A 204 -3.49 0.29 -15.90
C GLU A 204 -3.56 1.68 -15.26
N THR A 205 -4.78 2.18 -15.03
CA THR A 205 -4.99 3.44 -14.29
C THR A 205 -4.50 3.34 -12.86
N ALA A 206 -4.73 2.20 -12.18
CA ALA A 206 -4.24 1.97 -10.82
C ALA A 206 -2.70 2.08 -10.75
N LEU A 207 -1.99 1.39 -11.65
CA LEU A 207 -0.53 1.43 -11.70
C LEU A 207 0.00 2.84 -11.99
N SER A 208 -0.54 3.51 -13.01
CA SER A 208 -0.09 4.85 -13.40
C SER A 208 -0.32 5.89 -12.30
N SER A 209 -1.47 5.84 -11.63
CA SER A 209 -1.78 6.71 -10.50
C SER A 209 -0.88 6.43 -9.29
N GLN A 210 -0.64 5.15 -8.98
CA GLN A 210 0.22 4.76 -7.86
C GLN A 210 1.68 5.17 -8.07
N LEU A 211 2.20 5.06 -9.30
CA LEU A 211 3.54 5.56 -9.63
C LEU A 211 3.63 7.07 -9.46
N ARG A 212 2.58 7.81 -9.82
CA ARG A 212 2.52 9.25 -9.59
C ARG A 212 2.51 9.58 -8.10
N ALA A 213 1.75 8.86 -7.27
CA ALA A 213 1.80 9.01 -5.80
C ALA A 213 3.22 8.77 -5.26
N HIS A 214 3.92 7.74 -5.76
CA HIS A 214 5.29 7.43 -5.39
C HIS A 214 6.28 8.56 -5.77
N ASP A 215 6.12 9.20 -6.92
CA ASP A 215 7.00 10.29 -7.36
C ASP A 215 6.95 11.50 -6.40
N TYR A 216 5.80 11.77 -5.77
CA TYR A 216 5.67 12.80 -4.74
C TYR A 216 6.26 12.39 -3.39
N SER A 217 6.29 11.11 -3.09
CA SER A 217 6.72 10.59 -1.79
C SER A 217 7.48 9.27 -1.95
N SER A 218 8.69 9.37 -2.50
CA SER A 218 9.58 8.21 -2.74
C SER A 218 10.00 7.46 -1.46
N PHE A 219 9.75 8.03 -0.29
CA PHE A 219 9.94 7.36 1.01
C PHE A 219 8.73 6.53 1.45
N GLY A 220 7.61 6.65 0.78
CA GLY A 220 6.40 5.87 1.04
C GLY A 220 6.52 4.46 0.49
N SER A 221 7.05 3.52 1.29
CA SER A 221 7.20 2.11 0.89
C SER A 221 5.87 1.48 0.44
N GLN A 222 4.75 1.95 0.98
CA GLN A 222 3.41 1.48 0.61
C GLN A 222 3.06 1.81 -0.85
N TYR A 223 3.36 3.01 -1.33
CA TYR A 223 3.10 3.39 -2.72
C TYR A 223 3.84 2.50 -3.70
N TRP A 224 5.10 2.20 -3.42
CA TRP A 224 5.86 1.26 -4.23
C TRP A 224 5.30 -0.16 -4.19
N GLN A 225 4.95 -0.65 -3.00
CA GLN A 225 4.36 -1.98 -2.83
C GLN A 225 3.04 -2.12 -3.60
N ASN A 226 2.16 -1.12 -3.53
CA ASN A 226 0.91 -1.10 -4.28
C ASN A 226 1.16 -1.05 -5.79
N ALA A 227 2.10 -0.23 -6.27
CA ALA A 227 2.46 -0.16 -7.68
C ALA A 227 2.95 -1.52 -8.20
N VAL A 228 3.80 -2.21 -7.44
CA VAL A 228 4.27 -3.57 -7.79
C VAL A 228 3.11 -4.57 -7.81
N MET A 229 2.19 -4.50 -6.85
CA MET A 229 1.00 -5.35 -6.83
C MET A 229 0.12 -5.10 -8.07
N TYR A 230 -0.18 -3.85 -8.39
CA TYR A 230 -0.99 -3.52 -9.58
C TYR A 230 -0.32 -3.95 -10.88
N TRP A 231 1.01 -3.80 -10.97
CA TRP A 231 1.77 -4.32 -12.11
C TRP A 231 1.61 -5.84 -12.26
N HIS A 232 1.68 -6.60 -11.17
CA HIS A 232 1.48 -8.05 -11.22
C HIS A 232 0.05 -8.42 -11.61
N LYS A 233 -0.95 -7.70 -11.11
CA LYS A 233 -2.35 -7.91 -11.48
C LYS A 233 -2.60 -7.61 -12.96
N LEU A 234 -2.05 -6.51 -13.46
CA LEU A 234 -2.12 -6.14 -14.88
C LEU A 234 -1.46 -7.19 -15.78
N ASN A 235 -0.37 -7.80 -15.31
CA ASN A 235 0.40 -8.80 -16.04
C ASN A 235 0.15 -10.24 -15.58
N LYS A 236 -0.99 -10.52 -14.95
CA LYS A 236 -1.29 -11.80 -14.28
C LYS A 236 -1.03 -13.02 -15.18
N GLU A 237 -1.51 -13.00 -16.42
CA GLU A 237 -1.31 -14.11 -17.35
C GLU A 237 0.17 -14.34 -17.68
N ARG A 238 0.90 -13.26 -17.97
CA ARG A 238 2.35 -13.33 -18.23
C ARG A 238 3.12 -13.85 -16.99
N VAL A 239 2.72 -13.43 -15.79
CA VAL A 239 3.35 -13.93 -14.54
C VAL A 239 3.04 -15.40 -14.35
N ALA A 240 1.81 -15.85 -14.64
CA ALA A 240 1.44 -17.26 -14.57
C ALA A 240 2.26 -18.11 -15.57
N ASP A 241 2.40 -17.66 -16.82
CA ASP A 241 3.20 -18.35 -17.82
C ASP A 241 4.68 -18.45 -17.43
N ASN A 242 5.22 -17.38 -16.82
CA ASN A 242 6.60 -17.42 -16.32
C ASN A 242 6.75 -18.41 -15.15
N LEU A 243 5.77 -18.49 -14.23
CA LEU A 243 5.77 -19.46 -13.14
C LEU A 243 5.66 -20.90 -13.64
N LYS A 244 4.83 -21.18 -14.66
CA LYS A 244 4.77 -22.49 -15.31
C LYS A 244 6.14 -22.91 -15.87
N LYS A 245 6.80 -22.01 -16.58
CA LYS A 245 8.16 -22.24 -17.09
C LYS A 245 9.18 -22.43 -15.97
N ALA A 246 9.10 -21.62 -14.91
CA ALA A 246 9.99 -21.71 -13.76
C ALA A 246 9.84 -23.06 -13.05
N GLN A 247 8.61 -23.57 -12.91
CA GLN A 247 8.36 -24.91 -12.33
C GLN A 247 9.01 -26.02 -13.17
N VAL A 248 8.86 -25.98 -14.50
CA VAL A 248 9.49 -26.94 -15.40
C VAL A 248 11.02 -26.84 -15.34
N ASN A 249 11.56 -25.63 -15.40
CA ASN A 249 13.01 -25.41 -15.37
C ASN A 249 13.62 -25.84 -14.03
N MET A 250 12.95 -25.58 -12.90
CA MET A 250 13.39 -26.03 -11.60
C MET A 250 13.46 -27.56 -11.54
N GLN A 251 12.45 -28.25 -12.07
CA GLN A 251 12.44 -29.71 -12.11
C GLN A 251 13.56 -30.27 -13.01
N ASN A 252 13.76 -29.67 -14.17
CA ASN A 252 14.87 -30.04 -15.05
C ASN A 252 16.23 -29.86 -14.36
N ALA A 253 16.40 -28.73 -13.63
CA ALA A 253 17.62 -28.50 -12.86
C ALA A 253 17.88 -29.59 -11.79
N ILE A 254 16.81 -30.11 -11.18
CA ILE A 254 16.89 -31.23 -10.24
C ILE A 254 17.33 -32.52 -10.96
N LEU A 255 16.70 -32.83 -12.09
CA LEU A 255 17.03 -34.04 -12.87
C LEU A 255 18.46 -34.00 -13.43
N GLU A 256 18.91 -32.86 -13.87
CA GLU A 256 20.24 -32.62 -14.43
C GLU A 256 21.33 -32.38 -13.36
N LYS A 257 20.95 -32.29 -12.10
CA LYS A 257 21.82 -31.89 -10.96
C LYS A 257 22.53 -30.55 -11.20
N ASN A 258 21.80 -29.59 -11.79
CA ASN A 258 22.30 -28.26 -12.10
C ASN A 258 22.09 -27.31 -10.94
N GLU A 259 23.08 -27.16 -10.06
CA GLU A 259 23.02 -26.31 -8.87
C GLU A 259 22.76 -24.82 -9.21
N GLU A 260 23.44 -24.29 -10.24
CA GLU A 260 23.31 -22.86 -10.59
C GLU A 260 21.89 -22.52 -11.06
N GLU A 261 21.28 -23.44 -11.81
CA GLU A 261 19.89 -23.25 -12.27
C GLU A 261 18.90 -23.45 -11.12
N PHE A 262 19.09 -24.48 -10.28
CA PHE A 262 18.24 -24.77 -9.11
C PHE A 262 18.17 -23.58 -8.14
N LYS A 263 19.30 -22.95 -7.81
CA LYS A 263 19.39 -21.76 -6.94
C LYS A 263 18.56 -20.57 -7.40
N LYS A 264 18.25 -20.48 -8.69
CA LYS A 264 17.37 -19.40 -9.20
C LYS A 264 15.95 -19.54 -8.69
N TYR A 265 15.50 -20.73 -8.34
CA TYR A 265 14.09 -21.03 -8.06
C TYR A 265 13.80 -21.34 -6.60
N VAL A 266 14.79 -21.60 -5.77
CA VAL A 266 14.60 -21.89 -4.34
C VAL A 266 14.80 -20.62 -3.48
N SER A 267 14.38 -20.68 -2.23
CA SER A 267 14.55 -19.59 -1.26
C SER A 267 16.04 -19.33 -0.96
N ASP A 268 16.33 -18.20 -0.31
CA ASP A 268 17.71 -17.76 -0.04
C ASP A 268 18.47 -18.73 0.91
N ASP A 269 17.78 -19.57 1.67
CA ASP A 269 18.36 -20.66 2.45
C ASP A 269 18.63 -21.93 1.61
N GLU A 270 18.41 -21.85 0.29
CA GLU A 270 18.67 -22.91 -0.69
C GLU A 270 17.96 -24.22 -0.39
N SER A 271 16.77 -24.15 0.24
CA SER A 271 15.95 -25.31 0.57
C SER A 271 14.50 -25.14 0.17
N LEU A 272 13.83 -26.26 -0.06
CA LEU A 272 12.37 -26.29 -0.18
C LEU A 272 11.81 -27.47 0.60
N VAL A 273 10.63 -27.29 1.20
CA VAL A 273 9.95 -28.36 1.93
C VAL A 273 9.23 -29.27 0.94
N VAL A 274 9.58 -30.55 0.94
CA VAL A 274 9.03 -31.54 0.01
C VAL A 274 8.24 -32.61 0.76
N GLY A 275 7.03 -32.90 0.27
CA GLY A 275 6.29 -34.11 0.56
C GLY A 275 6.41 -35.04 -0.65
N ASP A 276 7.10 -36.17 -0.48
CA ASP A 276 7.25 -37.15 -1.54
C ASP A 276 6.17 -38.25 -1.48
N SER A 277 5.86 -38.79 -2.65
CA SER A 277 4.77 -39.72 -2.85
C SER A 277 4.88 -41.05 -2.07
N ASN A 278 6.07 -41.44 -1.68
CA ASN A 278 6.32 -42.69 -0.96
C ASN A 278 6.92 -42.49 0.43
N LEU A 279 7.13 -41.24 0.85
CA LEU A 279 7.60 -40.92 2.19
C LEU A 279 6.43 -40.49 3.08
N GLY A 280 6.40 -40.96 4.33
CA GLY A 280 5.41 -40.59 5.32
C GLY A 280 5.65 -39.22 5.96
N GLU A 281 6.77 -38.56 5.64
CA GLU A 281 7.22 -37.33 6.28
C GLU A 281 7.57 -36.25 5.25
N PHE A 282 7.48 -35.01 5.66
CA PHE A 282 8.05 -33.89 4.91
C PHE A 282 9.55 -33.77 5.23
N TYR A 283 10.34 -33.41 4.25
CA TYR A 283 11.76 -33.15 4.41
C TYR A 283 12.18 -31.86 3.69
N ASN A 284 13.31 -31.28 4.07
CA ASN A 284 13.92 -30.18 3.36
C ASN A 284 14.79 -30.71 2.22
N TYR A 285 14.43 -30.35 0.99
CA TYR A 285 15.28 -30.64 -0.18
C TYR A 285 16.29 -29.50 -0.33
N THR A 286 17.56 -29.84 -0.27
CA THR A 286 18.71 -28.91 -0.27
C THR A 286 19.65 -29.22 -1.44
N LEU A 287 20.70 -28.41 -1.59
CA LEU A 287 21.79 -28.71 -2.54
C LEU A 287 22.51 -30.03 -2.23
N GLU A 288 22.56 -30.42 -0.97
CA GLU A 288 23.14 -31.70 -0.60
C GLU A 288 22.32 -32.86 -1.20
N ASN A 289 20.98 -32.80 -1.09
CA ASN A 289 20.08 -33.78 -1.71
C ASN A 289 20.19 -33.79 -3.23
N LEU A 290 20.32 -32.60 -3.86
CA LEU A 290 20.49 -32.48 -5.30
C LEU A 290 21.72 -33.29 -5.79
N ASN A 291 22.80 -33.32 -5.00
CA ASN A 291 24.07 -33.94 -5.36
C ASN A 291 24.18 -35.40 -4.91
N GLN A 292 23.22 -35.91 -4.12
CA GLN A 292 23.23 -37.31 -3.71
C GLN A 292 23.10 -38.26 -4.91
N GLU A 293 23.66 -39.45 -4.77
CA GLU A 293 23.52 -40.50 -5.77
C GLU A 293 22.11 -41.09 -5.67
N ALA A 294 21.31 -40.93 -6.72
CA ALA A 294 19.98 -41.50 -6.78
C ALA A 294 20.02 -43.00 -7.01
N LEU A 295 19.07 -43.75 -6.42
CA LEU A 295 18.87 -45.20 -6.61
C LEU A 295 18.28 -45.53 -7.99
N ILE A 296 17.80 -44.53 -8.69
CA ILE A 296 17.11 -44.64 -9.97
C ILE A 296 17.78 -43.75 -11.03
N ASP A 297 17.64 -44.15 -12.26
CA ASP A 297 17.88 -43.30 -13.43
C ASP A 297 16.54 -42.98 -14.09
N TRP A 298 16.30 -41.72 -14.36
CA TRP A 298 15.11 -41.28 -15.08
C TRP A 298 15.25 -41.59 -16.57
N ASP A 299 14.31 -42.35 -17.11
CA ASP A 299 14.21 -42.63 -18.55
C ASP A 299 13.45 -41.52 -19.25
N SER A 300 12.41 -41.00 -18.59
CA SER A 300 11.65 -39.85 -19.02
C SER A 300 10.97 -39.14 -17.83
N PHE A 301 10.73 -37.84 -17.94
CA PHE A 301 9.98 -37.07 -16.95
C PHE A 301 9.40 -35.83 -17.59
N ASP A 302 8.07 -35.71 -17.59
CA ASP A 302 7.33 -34.61 -18.16
C ASP A 302 6.33 -34.03 -17.16
N ILE A 303 6.27 -32.71 -17.06
CA ILE A 303 5.25 -31.98 -16.32
C ILE A 303 4.18 -31.47 -17.28
N ARG A 304 2.92 -31.68 -16.94
CA ARG A 304 1.78 -31.25 -17.75
C ARG A 304 0.66 -30.63 -16.92
N ASP A 305 -0.24 -29.93 -17.60
CA ASP A 305 -1.48 -29.39 -17.05
C ASP A 305 -1.23 -28.48 -15.81
N ILE A 306 -0.29 -27.54 -15.96
CA ILE A 306 0.06 -26.63 -14.86
C ILE A 306 -0.98 -25.51 -14.77
N ASP A 307 -1.71 -25.47 -13.66
CA ASP A 307 -2.55 -24.36 -13.26
C ASP A 307 -1.89 -23.49 -12.20
N VAL A 308 -2.12 -22.18 -12.26
CA VAL A 308 -1.53 -21.21 -11.33
C VAL A 308 -2.63 -20.40 -10.66
N TYR A 309 -2.63 -20.39 -9.34
CA TYR A 309 -3.55 -19.65 -8.48
C TYR A 309 -2.76 -18.66 -7.64
N PHE A 310 -3.21 -17.41 -7.57
CA PHE A 310 -2.53 -16.35 -6.83
C PHE A 310 -3.29 -15.96 -5.56
N SER A 311 -2.55 -15.55 -4.52
CA SER A 311 -3.12 -14.77 -3.41
C SER A 311 -3.68 -13.44 -3.93
N SER A 312 -4.60 -12.82 -3.17
CA SER A 312 -5.26 -11.55 -3.57
C SER A 312 -4.28 -10.40 -3.82
N ASP A 313 -3.16 -10.40 -3.10
CA ASP A 313 -2.08 -9.41 -3.19
C ASP A 313 -0.96 -9.81 -4.15
N MET A 314 -1.07 -10.96 -4.83
CA MET A 314 -0.06 -11.48 -5.75
C MET A 314 1.34 -11.68 -5.12
N THR A 315 1.42 -11.92 -3.81
CA THR A 315 2.69 -12.22 -3.12
C THR A 315 2.99 -13.71 -3.05
N MET A 316 1.96 -14.55 -3.23
CA MET A 316 2.08 -16.00 -3.24
C MET A 316 1.34 -16.60 -4.44
N ALA A 317 1.89 -17.67 -4.99
CA ALA A 317 1.25 -18.50 -6.01
C ALA A 317 1.23 -19.96 -5.55
N TYR A 318 0.12 -20.63 -5.84
CA TYR A 318 -0.05 -22.06 -5.65
C TYR A 318 -0.23 -22.69 -7.03
N LEU A 319 0.59 -23.69 -7.33
CA LEU A 319 0.56 -24.41 -8.60
C LEU A 319 0.04 -25.82 -8.38
N THR A 320 -0.77 -26.31 -9.31
CA THR A 320 -1.14 -27.72 -9.42
C THR A 320 -0.72 -28.24 -10.79
N PHE A 321 -0.24 -29.47 -10.86
CA PHE A 321 0.20 -30.08 -12.10
C PHE A 321 0.24 -31.60 -11.99
N TYR A 322 0.44 -32.26 -13.12
CA TYR A 322 0.73 -33.68 -13.19
C TYR A 322 2.16 -33.89 -13.69
N ALA A 323 2.75 -35.02 -13.31
CA ALA A 323 4.01 -35.47 -13.84
C ALA A 323 3.91 -36.95 -14.22
N ASP A 324 4.32 -37.23 -15.43
CA ASP A 324 4.35 -38.57 -16.01
C ASP A 324 5.79 -38.87 -16.46
N GLY A 325 6.17 -40.14 -16.41
CA GLY A 325 7.49 -40.56 -16.85
C GLY A 325 7.74 -42.02 -16.59
N ALA A 326 9.01 -42.39 -16.66
CA ALA A 326 9.50 -43.71 -16.27
C ALA A 326 10.90 -43.59 -15.66
N TYR A 327 11.23 -44.49 -14.77
CA TYR A 327 12.57 -44.62 -14.22
C TYR A 327 12.99 -46.07 -14.11
N THR A 328 14.30 -46.32 -14.09
CA THR A 328 14.90 -47.66 -13.95
C THR A 328 15.73 -47.73 -12.66
N PHE A 329 15.51 -48.75 -11.85
CA PHE A 329 16.35 -49.01 -10.68
C PHE A 329 17.75 -49.40 -11.09
N LYS A 330 18.79 -48.77 -10.55
CA LYS A 330 20.19 -49.01 -10.88
C LYS A 330 20.65 -50.41 -10.48
N GLU A 331 20.14 -50.90 -9.35
CA GLU A 331 20.55 -52.22 -8.82
C GLU A 331 19.88 -53.38 -9.57
N SER A 332 18.58 -53.31 -9.80
CA SER A 332 17.81 -54.40 -10.40
C SER A 332 17.65 -54.31 -11.91
N GLY A 333 17.78 -53.15 -12.49
CA GLY A 333 17.46 -52.87 -13.89
C GLY A 333 15.95 -52.90 -14.19
N GLU A 334 15.10 -52.90 -13.17
CA GLU A 334 13.64 -52.91 -13.33
C GLU A 334 13.17 -51.48 -13.69
N SER A 335 12.37 -51.36 -14.75
CA SER A 335 11.75 -50.10 -15.17
C SER A 335 10.34 -49.96 -14.60
N VAL A 336 9.99 -48.76 -14.14
CA VAL A 336 8.73 -48.45 -13.48
C VAL A 336 8.11 -47.20 -14.09
N ASP A 337 6.81 -47.26 -14.43
CA ASP A 337 6.05 -46.11 -14.87
C ASP A 337 5.77 -45.18 -13.70
N TYR A 338 6.04 -43.89 -13.90
CA TYR A 338 5.83 -42.83 -12.91
C TYR A 338 4.66 -41.97 -13.29
N ASN A 339 3.66 -41.88 -12.40
CA ASN A 339 2.48 -41.05 -12.63
C ASN A 339 2.03 -40.42 -11.32
N THR A 340 2.19 -39.09 -11.17
CA THR A 340 1.85 -38.36 -9.97
C THR A 340 1.05 -37.09 -10.27
N ARG A 341 0.31 -36.65 -9.28
CA ARG A 341 -0.20 -35.29 -9.16
C ARG A 341 0.66 -34.54 -8.16
N ALA A 342 0.91 -33.27 -8.44
CA ALA A 342 1.75 -32.46 -7.57
C ALA A 342 1.16 -31.08 -7.34
N SER A 343 1.65 -30.44 -6.29
CA SER A 343 1.42 -29.04 -6.03
C SER A 343 2.70 -28.36 -5.56
N ALA A 344 2.84 -27.07 -5.85
CA ALA A 344 3.97 -26.27 -5.40
C ALA A 344 3.49 -24.92 -4.89
N VAL A 345 4.19 -24.37 -3.91
CA VAL A 345 3.96 -23.02 -3.40
C VAL A 345 5.17 -22.17 -3.73
N TRP A 346 4.88 -21.01 -4.36
CA TRP A 346 5.86 -20.03 -4.75
C TRP A 346 5.57 -18.71 -4.04
N ILE A 347 6.60 -18.05 -3.55
CA ILE A 347 6.51 -16.71 -2.95
C ILE A 347 7.27 -15.69 -3.79
N ARG A 348 6.77 -14.47 -3.81
CA ARG A 348 7.44 -13.34 -4.45
C ARG A 348 8.44 -12.72 -3.48
N THR A 349 9.70 -12.65 -3.88
CA THR A 349 10.80 -12.03 -3.15
C THR A 349 11.39 -10.85 -3.94
N ALA A 350 12.32 -10.11 -3.36
CA ALA A 350 13.08 -9.08 -4.06
C ALA A 350 13.89 -9.66 -5.25
N ASN A 351 14.24 -10.96 -5.18
CA ASN A 351 15.02 -11.68 -6.19
C ASN A 351 14.14 -12.51 -7.15
N GLY A 352 12.84 -12.17 -7.25
CA GLY A 352 11.88 -12.89 -8.08
C GLY A 352 11.05 -13.93 -7.34
N TRP A 353 10.40 -14.80 -8.08
CA TRP A 353 9.57 -15.87 -7.52
C TRP A 353 10.43 -17.05 -7.09
N LYS A 354 10.18 -17.54 -5.86
CA LYS A 354 10.91 -18.66 -5.26
C LYS A 354 9.94 -19.74 -4.79
N SER A 355 10.25 -21.00 -5.11
CA SER A 355 9.54 -22.16 -4.59
C SER A 355 9.95 -22.42 -3.14
N ILE A 356 8.97 -22.63 -2.26
CA ILE A 356 9.19 -22.93 -0.84
C ILE A 356 8.61 -24.28 -0.44
N HIS A 357 7.74 -24.85 -1.27
CA HIS A 357 7.12 -26.15 -0.97
C HIS A 357 6.72 -26.85 -2.27
N ALA A 358 6.88 -28.17 -2.27
CA ALA A 358 6.31 -29.07 -3.27
C ALA A 358 5.77 -30.33 -2.60
N ASN A 359 4.65 -30.85 -3.11
CA ASN A 359 4.07 -32.10 -2.63
C ASN A 359 3.63 -32.95 -3.80
N TRP A 360 4.04 -34.23 -3.77
CA TRP A 360 3.81 -35.20 -4.82
C TRP A 360 3.00 -36.37 -4.27
N ALA A 361 2.07 -36.90 -5.05
CA ALA A 361 1.28 -38.05 -4.67
C ALA A 361 0.95 -38.89 -5.93
N PRO A 362 1.02 -40.21 -5.88
CA PRO A 362 0.62 -41.07 -6.99
C PRO A 362 -0.82 -40.75 -7.44
N THR A 363 -1.09 -40.87 -8.73
CA THR A 363 -2.46 -40.94 -9.25
C THR A 363 -3.06 -42.32 -8.93
N ALA A 364 -4.36 -42.53 -9.18
CA ALA A 364 -5.09 -43.73 -8.73
C ALA A 364 -4.43 -45.08 -9.16
N ASP A 365 -3.79 -45.08 -10.33
CA ASP A 365 -3.10 -46.28 -10.87
C ASP A 365 -1.59 -46.02 -11.07
N GLY A 366 -1.07 -44.94 -10.42
CA GLY A 366 0.32 -44.50 -10.61
C GLY A 366 1.26 -44.96 -9.49
N THR A 367 2.53 -44.95 -9.80
CA THR A 367 3.62 -45.22 -8.86
C THR A 367 4.42 -43.94 -8.63
N GLY A 368 4.80 -43.66 -7.40
CA GLY A 368 5.70 -42.57 -7.04
C GLY A 368 7.17 -42.99 -7.02
N ILE A 369 8.05 -42.15 -6.47
CA ILE A 369 9.46 -42.44 -6.28
C ILE A 369 9.61 -43.49 -5.17
N PRO A 370 10.54 -44.47 -5.31
CA PRO A 370 10.80 -45.44 -4.28
C PRO A 370 11.41 -44.78 -3.02
N GLN A 371 11.20 -45.42 -1.88
CA GLN A 371 11.90 -45.03 -0.65
C GLN A 371 13.42 -45.24 -0.84
N GLN A 372 14.20 -44.25 -0.47
CA GLN A 372 15.66 -44.32 -0.39
C GLN A 372 16.11 -45.01 0.88
#